data_4c6e5af4c6418090bd6a1d3e3ab98a8d
#
_entry.id   4c6e5af4c6418090bd6a1d3e3ab98a8d
#
_cell.length_a   1.000
_cell.length_b   1.000
_cell.length_c   1.000
_cell.angle_alpha   90.00
_cell.angle_beta   90.00
_cell.angle_gamma   90.00
#
_symmetry.space_group_name_H-M   'P 1'
#
loop_
_entity.id
_entity.type
_entity.pdbx_description
1 polymer ?
#
loop_
_entity_poly.entity_id
_entity_poly.type
_entity_poly.pdbx_seq_one_letter_code
_entity_poly.pdbx_strand_id
1 'polypeptide(L)'
;MEIIRKEDFKKSVWSGGLTREVCILPSVGSSLQDRNFDLRVSSAVIHVTESTFSDFTGFTRLILCLDGDITLCVDGQVVTLSDECLFEFDGAAHVTSVNSPGAVDLNVIYKQGTRVCARVEQGEHVFAGVDRMLVFAIGSQTILNGTPLRQHDAAWVSGDVRVSGHVLCVEG
;
A
#
# COMPACT_ATOMS: atom_id res chain seq x y z
N MET A 1 -2.73 -1.76 -19.94
CA MET A 1 -2.97 -2.32 -18.59
C MET A 1 -2.04 -3.49 -18.36
N GLU A 2 -1.28 -3.46 -17.30
CA GLU A 2 -0.35 -4.52 -16.88
C GLU A 2 -0.80 -5.06 -15.53
N ILE A 3 -1.27 -6.30 -15.48
CA ILE A 3 -1.74 -6.94 -14.24
C ILE A 3 -0.58 -7.63 -13.57
N ILE A 4 -0.41 -7.39 -12.27
CA ILE A 4 0.59 -8.02 -11.41
C ILE A 4 -0.18 -8.88 -10.41
N ARG A 5 0.03 -10.17 -10.47
CA ARG A 5 -0.64 -11.11 -9.56
C ARG A 5 0.02 -11.08 -8.18
N LYS A 6 -0.78 -11.27 -7.14
CA LYS A 6 -0.30 -11.32 -5.75
C LYS A 6 0.86 -12.29 -5.54
N GLU A 7 0.82 -13.45 -6.18
CA GLU A 7 1.86 -14.47 -6.13
C GLU A 7 3.20 -14.04 -6.77
N ASP A 8 3.18 -13.04 -7.66
CA ASP A 8 4.37 -12.54 -8.36
C ASP A 8 5.02 -11.35 -7.62
N PHE A 9 4.41 -10.85 -6.56
CA PHE A 9 5.03 -9.81 -5.74
C PHE A 9 6.31 -10.31 -5.09
N LYS A 10 7.34 -9.47 -5.08
CA LYS A 10 8.61 -9.78 -4.42
C LYS A 10 8.39 -9.97 -2.92
N LYS A 11 8.75 -11.14 -2.40
CA LYS A 11 8.59 -11.50 -1.00
C LYS A 11 9.88 -11.28 -0.23
N SER A 12 9.74 -10.78 1.01
CA SER A 12 10.82 -10.66 1.98
C SER A 12 10.33 -11.17 3.33
N VAL A 13 11.05 -12.13 3.92
CA VAL A 13 10.77 -12.65 5.25
C VAL A 13 11.60 -11.87 6.27
N TRP A 14 10.98 -11.46 7.35
CA TRP A 14 11.62 -10.80 8.48
C TRP A 14 11.15 -11.43 9.80
N SER A 15 11.76 -11.06 10.93
CA SER A 15 11.49 -11.70 12.23
C SER A 15 10.02 -11.62 12.68
N GLY A 16 9.29 -10.61 12.25
CA GLY A 16 7.89 -10.39 12.62
C GLY A 16 6.86 -10.78 11.58
N GLY A 17 7.28 -11.22 10.38
CA GLY A 17 6.32 -11.55 9.33
C GLY A 17 6.88 -11.67 7.93
N LEU A 18 6.02 -11.43 6.95
CA LEU A 18 6.30 -11.51 5.53
C LEU A 18 5.82 -10.23 4.84
N THR A 19 6.68 -9.60 4.05
CA THR A 19 6.32 -8.45 3.21
C THR A 19 6.28 -8.85 1.74
N ARG A 20 5.28 -8.36 1.02
CA ARG A 20 5.15 -8.44 -0.43
C ARG A 20 5.26 -7.05 -1.02
N GLU A 21 6.28 -6.81 -1.83
CA GLU A 21 6.46 -5.55 -2.55
C GLU A 21 5.63 -5.55 -3.82
N VAL A 22 4.63 -4.68 -3.88
CA VAL A 22 3.76 -4.51 -5.04
C VAL A 22 4.50 -3.74 -6.13
N CYS A 23 5.13 -2.63 -5.75
CA CYS A 23 6.00 -1.87 -6.64
C CYS A 23 7.01 -1.04 -5.85
N ILE A 24 8.11 -0.69 -6.52
CA ILE A 24 9.09 0.30 -6.09
C ILE A 24 9.50 1.14 -7.30
N LEU A 25 9.53 2.46 -7.15
CA LEU A 25 9.88 3.38 -8.23
C LEU A 25 11.02 4.32 -7.83
N PRO A 26 11.99 4.57 -8.72
CA PRO A 26 12.18 3.90 -10.01
C PRO A 26 12.36 2.39 -9.85
N SER A 27 11.91 1.60 -10.81
CA SER A 27 11.97 0.12 -10.72
C SER A 27 13.38 -0.44 -10.86
N VAL A 28 14.29 0.32 -11.46
CA VAL A 28 15.68 -0.07 -11.66
C VAL A 28 16.58 0.68 -10.69
N GLY A 29 17.43 -0.05 -9.95
CA GLY A 29 18.41 0.53 -9.03
C GLY A 29 17.87 0.95 -7.67
N SER A 30 16.56 0.86 -7.44
CA SER A 30 15.96 1.21 -6.15
C SER A 30 15.82 -0.01 -5.24
N SER A 31 15.99 0.21 -3.94
CA SER A 31 15.77 -0.81 -2.92
C SER A 31 15.22 -0.20 -1.64
N LEU A 32 14.47 -1.00 -0.89
CA LEU A 32 14.02 -0.63 0.45
C LEU A 32 15.20 -0.36 1.39
N GLN A 33 16.23 -1.18 1.31
CA GLN A 33 17.41 -1.11 2.18
C GLN A 33 18.18 0.20 2.00
N ASP A 34 18.35 0.64 0.75
CA ASP A 34 19.14 1.84 0.42
C ASP A 34 18.33 3.13 0.56
N ARG A 35 17.02 3.04 0.75
CA ARG A 35 16.12 4.22 0.85
C ARG A 35 16.24 5.18 -0.34
N ASN A 36 16.55 4.66 -1.53
CA ASN A 36 16.81 5.43 -2.75
C ASN A 36 15.63 5.39 -3.74
N PHE A 37 14.44 5.12 -3.26
CA PHE A 37 13.21 5.09 -4.06
C PHE A 37 12.41 6.40 -3.87
N ASP A 38 11.54 6.70 -4.83
CA ASP A 38 10.60 7.81 -4.76
C ASP A 38 9.22 7.36 -4.23
N LEU A 39 8.79 6.17 -4.63
CA LEU A 39 7.51 5.56 -4.21
C LEU A 39 7.68 4.06 -4.02
N ARG A 40 7.09 3.52 -2.97
CA ARG A 40 6.99 2.07 -2.74
C ARG A 40 5.60 1.73 -2.21
N VAL A 41 5.00 0.69 -2.78
CA VAL A 41 3.76 0.10 -2.29
C VAL A 41 4.05 -1.33 -1.88
N SER A 42 3.65 -1.70 -0.67
CA SER A 42 3.90 -3.04 -0.12
C SER A 42 2.80 -3.46 0.84
N SER A 43 2.63 -4.76 0.99
CA SER A 43 1.73 -5.38 1.95
C SER A 43 2.51 -6.30 2.86
N ALA A 44 2.21 -6.32 4.15
CA ALA A 44 2.86 -7.20 5.11
C ALA A 44 1.84 -8.03 5.88
N VAL A 45 2.17 -9.33 6.04
CA VAL A 45 1.51 -10.21 7.01
C VAL A 45 2.32 -10.18 8.29
N ILE A 46 1.70 -9.76 9.39
CA ILE A 46 2.37 -9.54 10.67
C ILE A 46 2.04 -10.71 11.59
N HIS A 47 3.03 -11.58 11.85
CA HIS A 47 2.84 -12.78 12.69
C HIS A 47 2.97 -12.49 14.18
N VAL A 48 3.82 -11.51 14.54
CA VAL A 48 3.95 -11.04 15.92
C VAL A 48 2.78 -10.15 16.31
N THR A 49 2.50 -10.04 17.62
CA THR A 49 1.38 -9.22 18.13
C THR A 49 1.79 -7.78 18.45
N GLU A 50 3.09 -7.51 18.53
CA GLU A 50 3.66 -6.19 18.75
C GLU A 50 4.87 -5.98 17.87
N SER A 51 5.02 -4.77 17.33
CA SER A 51 6.19 -4.40 16.53
C SER A 51 6.49 -2.90 16.63
N THR A 52 7.73 -2.55 16.31
CA THR A 52 8.16 -1.16 16.12
C THR A 52 8.48 -0.97 14.65
N PHE A 53 7.96 0.11 14.06
CA PHE A 53 8.16 0.41 12.65
C PHE A 53 9.57 0.96 12.42
N SER A 54 10.13 0.62 11.27
CA SER A 54 11.42 1.18 10.83
C SER A 54 11.31 2.68 10.62
N ASP A 55 12.40 3.39 10.88
CA ASP A 55 12.54 4.81 10.60
C ASP A 55 12.63 5.05 9.08
N PHE A 56 11.78 5.93 8.60
CA PHE A 56 11.74 6.42 7.22
C PHE A 56 11.83 7.95 7.18
N THR A 57 12.78 8.53 7.91
CA THR A 57 13.04 9.98 7.87
C THR A 57 13.20 10.46 6.43
N GLY A 58 12.50 11.53 6.06
CA GLY A 58 12.47 12.08 4.71
C GLY A 58 11.37 11.50 3.81
N PHE A 59 10.56 10.57 4.34
CA PHE A 59 9.43 9.96 3.63
C PHE A 59 8.11 10.27 4.34
N THR A 60 7.03 10.27 3.56
CA THR A 60 5.66 10.22 4.04
C THR A 60 5.14 8.80 3.91
N ARG A 61 4.38 8.35 4.90
CA ARG A 61 3.78 7.02 4.91
C ARG A 61 2.26 7.10 4.98
N LEU A 62 1.62 6.26 4.18
CA LEU A 62 0.18 6.02 4.23
C LEU A 62 -0.01 4.53 4.51
N ILE A 63 -0.92 4.19 5.40
CA ILE A 63 -1.15 2.81 5.80
C ILE A 63 -2.64 2.53 5.98
N LEU A 64 -3.04 1.31 5.65
CA LEU A 64 -4.36 0.76 5.98
C LEU A 64 -4.24 -0.70 6.44
N CYS A 65 -5.30 -1.22 7.07
CA CYS A 65 -5.42 -2.62 7.46
C CYS A 65 -6.26 -3.36 6.44
N LEU A 66 -5.68 -4.37 5.76
CA LEU A 66 -6.39 -5.21 4.80
C LEU A 66 -7.15 -6.36 5.48
N ASP A 67 -6.62 -6.90 6.56
CA ASP A 67 -7.18 -8.03 7.27
C ASP A 67 -6.73 -8.04 8.74
N GLY A 68 -7.60 -8.52 9.63
CA GLY A 68 -7.35 -8.52 11.05
C GLY A 68 -7.51 -7.15 11.71
N ASP A 69 -6.85 -6.97 12.84
CA ASP A 69 -6.89 -5.74 13.64
C ASP A 69 -5.48 -5.18 13.82
N ILE A 70 -5.30 -3.91 13.52
CA ILE A 70 -4.04 -3.18 13.71
C ILE A 70 -4.33 -1.85 14.40
N THR A 71 -3.70 -1.62 15.54
CA THR A 71 -3.72 -0.35 16.26
C THR A 71 -2.31 0.19 16.33
N LEU A 72 -2.11 1.43 15.90
CA LEU A 72 -0.84 2.13 15.94
C LEU A 72 -0.79 3.11 17.10
N CYS A 73 0.39 3.29 17.67
CA CYS A 73 0.74 4.43 18.50
C CYS A 73 1.78 5.25 17.74
N VAL A 74 1.39 6.44 17.27
CA VAL A 74 2.22 7.34 16.45
C VAL A 74 2.55 8.56 17.29
N ASP A 75 3.80 8.68 17.73
CA ASP A 75 4.25 9.75 18.65
C ASP A 75 3.28 9.97 19.84
N GLY A 76 2.80 8.86 20.42
CA GLY A 76 1.87 8.86 21.55
C GLY A 76 0.37 8.93 21.16
N GLN A 77 0.03 9.15 19.90
CA GLN A 77 -1.36 9.14 19.41
C GLN A 77 -1.78 7.73 19.00
N VAL A 78 -2.90 7.25 19.55
CA VAL A 78 -3.46 5.94 19.23
C VAL A 78 -4.40 6.02 18.03
N VAL A 79 -4.19 5.18 17.04
CA VAL A 79 -4.98 5.11 15.80
C VAL A 79 -5.32 3.66 15.49
N THR A 80 -6.60 3.36 15.29
CA THR A 80 -7.07 2.06 14.79
C THR A 80 -7.20 2.13 13.28
N LEU A 81 -6.50 1.23 12.57
CA LEU A 81 -6.52 1.18 11.10
C LEU A 81 -7.77 0.47 10.58
N SER A 82 -8.20 0.83 9.38
CA SER A 82 -9.26 0.17 8.62
C SER A 82 -8.83 -0.02 7.16
N ASP A 83 -9.66 -0.71 6.36
CA ASP A 83 -9.46 -0.83 4.92
C ASP A 83 -10.21 0.25 4.11
N GLU A 84 -10.93 1.14 4.78
CA GLU A 84 -11.77 2.16 4.15
C GLU A 84 -11.03 3.48 3.91
N CYS A 85 -10.00 3.78 4.70
CA CYS A 85 -9.21 5.00 4.56
C CYS A 85 -7.74 4.79 4.91
N LEU A 86 -6.90 5.58 4.22
CA LEU A 86 -5.47 5.65 4.51
C LEU A 86 -5.23 6.54 5.74
N PHE A 87 -4.35 6.08 6.64
CA PHE A 87 -3.80 6.90 7.69
C PHE A 87 -2.42 7.41 7.27
N GLU A 88 -2.24 8.74 7.30
CA GLU A 88 -1.00 9.40 6.92
C GLU A 88 -0.16 9.77 8.15
N PHE A 89 1.15 9.53 8.09
CA PHE A 89 2.09 9.96 9.11
C PHE A 89 3.48 10.23 8.52
N ASP A 90 4.26 11.04 9.22
CA ASP A 90 5.66 11.29 8.87
C ASP A 90 6.49 10.02 9.10
N GLY A 91 7.31 9.65 8.12
CA GLY A 91 8.18 8.48 8.25
C GLY A 91 9.23 8.58 9.35
N ALA A 92 9.52 9.78 9.86
CA ALA A 92 10.38 10.00 11.02
C ALA A 92 9.67 9.79 12.37
N ALA A 93 8.34 9.64 12.38
CA ALA A 93 7.58 9.43 13.60
C ALA A 93 7.96 8.10 14.28
N HIS A 94 7.96 8.09 15.60
CA HIS A 94 8.08 6.85 16.37
C HIS A 94 6.74 6.11 16.35
N VAL A 95 6.70 4.94 15.75
CA VAL A 95 5.48 4.16 15.59
C VAL A 95 5.66 2.76 16.15
N THR A 96 4.75 2.38 17.02
CA THR A 96 4.57 1.01 17.50
C THR A 96 3.21 0.50 17.07
N SER A 97 3.08 -0.81 16.86
CA SER A 97 1.81 -1.45 16.55
C SER A 97 1.49 -2.57 17.52
N VAL A 98 0.20 -2.69 17.81
CA VAL A 98 -0.40 -3.86 18.43
C VAL A 98 -1.43 -4.40 17.46
N ASN A 99 -1.37 -5.68 17.16
CA ASN A 99 -2.20 -6.29 16.12
C ASN A 99 -2.57 -7.74 16.46
N SER A 100 -3.67 -8.20 15.85
CA SER A 100 -4.01 -9.61 15.86
C SER A 100 -2.96 -10.43 15.10
N PRO A 101 -2.68 -11.69 15.51
CA PRO A 101 -1.74 -12.55 14.80
C PRO A 101 -2.18 -12.78 13.35
N GLY A 102 -1.28 -12.55 12.39
CA GLY A 102 -1.59 -12.69 10.98
C GLY A 102 -2.33 -11.52 10.36
N ALA A 103 -2.45 -10.38 11.05
CA ALA A 103 -2.99 -9.15 10.48
C ALA A 103 -2.18 -8.72 9.24
N VAL A 104 -2.87 -8.11 8.28
CA VAL A 104 -2.28 -7.69 6.99
C VAL A 104 -2.44 -6.21 6.83
N ASP A 105 -1.34 -5.51 6.57
CA ASP A 105 -1.32 -4.10 6.23
C ASP A 105 -1.08 -3.85 4.73
N LEU A 106 -1.35 -2.64 4.30
CA LEU A 106 -0.93 -2.09 3.01
C LEU A 106 -0.29 -0.73 3.25
N ASN A 107 0.95 -0.57 2.80
CA ASN A 107 1.75 0.63 2.97
C ASN A 107 2.00 1.31 1.63
N VAL A 108 1.87 2.63 1.60
CA VAL A 108 2.38 3.51 0.55
C VAL A 108 3.41 4.42 1.20
N ILE A 109 4.65 4.32 0.76
CA ILE A 109 5.77 5.10 1.30
C ILE A 109 6.36 5.90 0.14
N TYR A 110 6.45 7.21 0.27
CA TYR A 110 7.02 8.04 -0.77
C TYR A 110 7.91 9.15 -0.21
N LYS A 111 8.94 9.48 -0.98
CA LYS A 111 9.89 10.52 -0.63
C LYS A 111 9.18 11.88 -0.54
N GLN A 112 9.44 12.62 0.53
CA GLN A 112 8.90 13.98 0.70
C GLN A 112 9.35 14.87 -0.46
N GLY A 113 8.40 15.64 -1.03
CA GLY A 113 8.61 16.40 -2.24
C GLY A 113 8.24 15.68 -3.55
N THR A 114 8.05 14.35 -3.52
CA THR A 114 7.50 13.60 -4.65
C THR A 114 5.98 13.83 -4.72
N ARG A 115 5.48 14.09 -5.92
CA ARG A 115 4.03 14.24 -6.12
C ARG A 115 3.39 12.87 -6.19
N VAL A 116 2.70 12.48 -5.12
CA VAL A 116 1.95 11.23 -5.02
C VAL A 116 0.53 11.55 -4.57
N CYS A 117 -0.44 10.96 -5.24
CA CYS A 117 -1.84 10.97 -4.83
C CYS A 117 -2.29 9.52 -4.63
N ALA A 118 -2.61 9.15 -3.38
CA ALA A 118 -3.14 7.83 -3.05
C ALA A 118 -4.51 7.98 -2.39
N ARG A 119 -5.47 7.16 -2.84
CA ARG A 119 -6.84 7.20 -2.33
C ARG A 119 -7.50 5.84 -2.37
N VAL A 120 -8.36 5.58 -1.40
CA VAL A 120 -9.23 4.40 -1.37
C VAL A 120 -10.56 4.77 -2.01
N GLU A 121 -10.99 3.97 -2.96
CA GLU A 121 -12.25 4.16 -3.67
C GLU A 121 -13.14 2.94 -3.48
N GLN A 122 -14.44 3.18 -3.39
CA GLN A 122 -15.46 2.14 -3.31
C GLN A 122 -16.57 2.41 -4.32
N GLY A 123 -17.04 1.37 -5.00
CA GLY A 123 -18.05 1.48 -6.04
C GLY A 123 -17.47 1.76 -7.42
N GLU A 124 -18.18 2.48 -8.26
CA GLU A 124 -17.77 2.78 -9.64
C GLU A 124 -17.12 4.16 -9.73
N HIS A 125 -15.94 4.20 -10.34
CA HIS A 125 -15.18 5.44 -10.58
C HIS A 125 -14.63 5.45 -11.99
N VAL A 126 -14.56 6.67 -12.55
CA VAL A 126 -13.96 6.93 -13.86
C VAL A 126 -12.91 8.01 -13.70
N PHE A 127 -11.69 7.72 -14.16
CA PHE A 127 -10.58 8.67 -14.22
C PHE A 127 -10.23 8.92 -15.68
N ALA A 128 -10.18 10.16 -16.10
CA ALA A 128 -9.87 10.52 -17.48
C ALA A 128 -8.42 11.00 -17.60
N GLY A 129 -7.75 10.54 -18.65
CA GLY A 129 -6.42 11.04 -19.02
C GLY A 129 -5.34 10.77 -17.98
N VAL A 130 -5.39 9.63 -17.31
CA VAL A 130 -4.39 9.23 -16.31
C VAL A 130 -3.05 8.93 -17.00
N ASP A 131 -1.98 9.59 -16.57
CA ASP A 131 -0.64 9.31 -17.11
C ASP A 131 -0.17 7.91 -16.70
N ARG A 132 -0.21 7.62 -15.40
CA ARG A 132 0.11 6.31 -14.84
C ARG A 132 -0.51 6.16 -13.45
N MET A 133 -1.22 5.08 -13.22
CA MET A 133 -1.83 4.79 -11.92
C MET A 133 -1.67 3.31 -11.57
N LEU A 134 -1.31 3.04 -10.33
CA LEU A 134 -1.40 1.70 -9.74
C LEU A 134 -2.78 1.55 -9.13
N VAL A 135 -3.47 0.48 -9.49
CA VAL A 135 -4.73 0.06 -8.86
C VAL A 135 -4.46 -1.25 -8.12
N PHE A 136 -4.72 -1.27 -6.82
CA PHE A 136 -4.62 -2.45 -5.97
C PHE A 136 -6.02 -2.87 -5.51
N ALA A 137 -6.38 -4.12 -5.75
CA ALA A 137 -7.70 -4.67 -5.40
C ALA A 137 -7.75 -5.01 -3.90
N ILE A 138 -8.39 -4.17 -3.11
CA ILE A 138 -8.67 -4.44 -1.69
C ILE A 138 -9.77 -5.49 -1.57
N GLY A 139 -10.85 -5.32 -2.32
CA GLY A 139 -11.99 -6.22 -2.33
C GLY A 139 -11.85 -7.38 -3.31
N SER A 140 -12.70 -8.39 -3.14
CA SER A 140 -12.74 -9.59 -3.98
C SER A 140 -13.48 -9.41 -5.31
N GLN A 141 -14.30 -8.36 -5.43
CA GLN A 141 -15.11 -8.08 -6.62
C GLN A 141 -14.65 -6.78 -7.29
N THR A 142 -13.46 -6.82 -7.86
CA THR A 142 -12.87 -5.66 -8.53
C THR A 142 -12.86 -5.89 -10.04
N ILE A 143 -13.33 -4.90 -10.80
CA ILE A 143 -13.29 -4.87 -12.27
C ILE A 143 -12.54 -3.61 -12.70
N LEU A 144 -11.51 -3.77 -13.50
CA LEU A 144 -10.67 -2.69 -14.01
C LEU A 144 -10.68 -2.71 -15.55
N ASN A 145 -11.25 -1.66 -16.16
CA ASN A 145 -11.42 -1.58 -17.63
C ASN A 145 -12.08 -2.84 -18.22
N GLY A 146 -13.11 -3.36 -17.55
CA GLY A 146 -13.81 -4.59 -17.95
C GLY A 146 -13.12 -5.90 -17.59
N THR A 147 -11.92 -5.86 -17.00
CA THR A 147 -11.16 -7.05 -16.61
C THR A 147 -11.26 -7.29 -15.10
N PRO A 148 -11.67 -8.49 -14.66
CA PRO A 148 -11.69 -8.83 -13.23
C PRO A 148 -10.27 -8.91 -12.65
N LEU A 149 -10.07 -8.27 -11.49
CA LEU A 149 -8.90 -8.45 -10.64
C LEU A 149 -9.27 -9.33 -9.42
N ARG A 150 -8.41 -10.28 -9.10
CA ARG A 150 -8.54 -11.03 -7.85
C ARG A 150 -8.18 -10.14 -6.66
N GLN A 151 -8.70 -10.46 -5.51
CA GLN A 151 -8.36 -9.76 -4.27
C GLN A 151 -6.83 -9.75 -4.05
N HIS A 152 -6.30 -8.56 -3.77
CA HIS A 152 -4.89 -8.26 -3.57
C HIS A 152 -3.99 -8.39 -4.81
N ASP A 153 -4.56 -8.56 -6.00
CA ASP A 153 -3.82 -8.29 -7.24
C ASP A 153 -3.69 -6.78 -7.46
N ALA A 154 -2.74 -6.38 -8.26
CA ALA A 154 -2.55 -4.99 -8.67
C ALA A 154 -2.47 -4.87 -10.19
N ALA A 155 -2.64 -3.66 -10.69
CA ALA A 155 -2.43 -3.37 -12.10
C ALA A 155 -1.92 -1.94 -12.31
N TRP A 156 -1.03 -1.78 -13.29
CA TRP A 156 -0.68 -0.47 -13.84
C TRP A 156 -1.61 -0.13 -15.00
N VAL A 157 -2.17 1.07 -14.96
CA VAL A 157 -3.07 1.60 -15.99
C VAL A 157 -2.66 3.01 -16.40
N SER A 158 -3.07 3.40 -17.61
CA SER A 158 -2.94 4.75 -18.14
C SER A 158 -4.10 5.05 -19.11
N GLY A 159 -4.31 6.33 -19.42
CA GLY A 159 -5.42 6.79 -20.26
C GLY A 159 -6.71 6.90 -19.47
N ASP A 160 -7.82 6.54 -20.09
CA ASP A 160 -9.12 6.54 -19.43
C ASP A 160 -9.28 5.23 -18.64
N VAL A 161 -9.56 5.36 -17.35
CA VAL A 161 -9.63 4.23 -16.42
C VAL A 161 -11.03 4.17 -15.81
N ARG A 162 -11.66 3.01 -15.93
CA ARG A 162 -12.91 2.70 -15.24
C ARG A 162 -12.67 1.56 -14.27
N VAL A 163 -12.96 1.81 -13.01
CA VAL A 163 -12.83 0.81 -11.95
C VAL A 163 -14.13 0.67 -11.18
N SER A 164 -14.46 -0.54 -10.79
CA SER A 164 -15.51 -0.83 -9.82
C SER A 164 -14.99 -1.80 -8.77
N GLY A 165 -15.47 -1.63 -7.53
CA GLY A 165 -15.07 -2.44 -6.39
C GLY A 165 -14.45 -1.60 -5.28
N HIS A 166 -13.69 -2.27 -4.40
CA HIS A 166 -12.95 -1.64 -3.31
C HIS A 166 -11.46 -1.68 -3.64
N VAL A 167 -10.87 -0.53 -3.90
CA VAL A 167 -9.50 -0.41 -4.45
C VAL A 167 -8.70 0.70 -3.77
N LEU A 168 -7.38 0.53 -3.78
CA LEU A 168 -6.43 1.61 -3.59
C LEU A 168 -5.94 2.07 -4.97
N CYS A 169 -6.04 3.36 -5.25
CA CYS A 169 -5.48 4.00 -6.43
C CYS A 169 -4.29 4.87 -6.03
N VAL A 170 -3.14 4.69 -6.69
CA VAL A 170 -1.92 5.46 -6.44
C VAL A 170 -1.41 6.03 -7.75
N GLU A 171 -1.34 7.35 -7.83
CA GLU A 171 -0.73 8.12 -8.92
C GLU A 171 0.56 8.78 -8.40
N GLY A 172 1.63 8.76 -9.20
CA GLY A 172 2.90 9.37 -8.86
C GLY A 172 3.96 9.24 -9.93
#